data_342a76c24fcf96cbee7e6bec4c705d1c
#
_entry.id   342a76c24fcf96cbee7e6bec4c705d1c
#
_cell.length_a   1.000
_cell.length_b   1.000
_cell.length_c   1.000
_cell.angle_alpha   90.00
_cell.angle_beta   90.00
_cell.angle_gamma   90.00
#
_symmetry.space_group_name_H-M   'P 1'
#
loop_
_entity.id
_entity.type
_entity.pdbx_description
1 polymer ?
#
loop_
_entity_poly.entity_id
_entity_poly.type
_entity_poly.pdbx_seq_one_letter_code
_entity_poly.pdbx_strand_id
1 'polypeptide(L)'
;MNFRKKPVVIEATQFWINTQDGWPQGVYKDSTSPTGYRIDTLEGSHEVTEGDWIITGVKGEHYPCKPDIFEATYEPVEVVFEYKSYP
;
A
#
# COMPACT_ATOMS: atom_id res chain seq x y z
N MET A 1 -3.21 -31.79 4.17
CA MET A 1 -3.53 -30.81 5.17
C MET A 1 -3.80 -29.48 4.51
N ASN A 2 -4.84 -28.80 4.97
CA ASN A 2 -5.18 -27.48 4.40
C ASN A 2 -4.70 -26.37 5.30
N PHE A 3 -4.33 -25.24 4.67
CA PHE A 3 -3.89 -24.09 5.42
C PHE A 3 -4.62 -22.86 4.92
N ARG A 4 -4.74 -21.90 5.78
CA ARG A 4 -5.37 -20.64 5.47
C ARG A 4 -4.43 -19.51 5.87
N LYS A 5 -4.35 -18.50 5.03
CA LYS A 5 -3.51 -17.35 5.34
C LYS A 5 -4.05 -16.64 6.56
N LYS A 6 -3.19 -16.31 7.49
CA LYS A 6 -3.62 -15.56 8.65
C LYS A 6 -4.02 -14.16 8.24
N PRO A 7 -5.07 -13.62 8.83
CA PRO A 7 -5.43 -12.24 8.52
C PRO A 7 -4.37 -11.29 9.07
N VAL A 8 -3.93 -10.35 8.25
CA VAL A 8 -2.92 -9.40 8.63
C VAL A 8 -3.40 -8.02 8.23
N VAL A 9 -3.32 -7.08 9.16
CA VAL A 9 -3.65 -5.69 8.87
C VAL A 9 -2.39 -5.01 8.36
N ILE A 10 -2.50 -4.35 7.20
CA ILE A 10 -1.38 -3.65 6.62
C ILE A 10 -1.75 -2.18 6.46
N GLU A 11 -0.73 -1.36 6.28
CA GLU A 11 -0.95 0.03 5.95
C GLU A 11 -0.78 0.20 4.47
N ALA A 12 -1.58 1.04 3.85
CA ALA A 12 -1.45 1.31 2.44
C ALA A 12 -1.83 2.76 2.16
N THR A 13 -1.09 3.40 1.26
CA THR A 13 -1.34 4.77 0.84
C THR A 13 -1.33 4.81 -0.67
N GLN A 14 -2.32 5.45 -1.24
CA GLN A 14 -2.41 5.53 -2.69
C GLN A 14 -1.50 6.64 -3.22
N PHE A 15 -0.81 6.36 -4.30
CA PHE A 15 0.12 7.32 -4.87
C PHE A 15 -0.56 8.23 -5.87
N TRP A 16 -0.40 9.53 -5.67
CA TRP A 16 -0.84 10.55 -6.60
C TRP A 16 0.29 11.56 -6.73
N ILE A 17 0.59 11.95 -7.96
CA ILE A 17 1.70 12.87 -8.20
C ILE A 17 1.43 14.22 -7.54
N ASN A 18 0.21 14.73 -7.74
CA ASN A 18 -0.16 16.01 -7.16
C ASN A 18 -0.94 15.79 -5.88
N THR A 19 -0.28 15.87 -4.77
CA THR A 19 -0.92 15.68 -3.49
C THR A 19 -0.32 16.66 -2.49
N GLN A 20 -1.14 17.14 -1.59
CA GLN A 20 -0.67 18.04 -0.56
C GLN A 20 -0.03 17.30 0.60
N ASP A 21 -0.31 16.02 0.72
CA ASP A 21 0.19 15.23 1.83
C ASP A 21 1.53 14.57 1.55
N GLY A 22 2.07 14.82 0.38
CA GLY A 22 3.31 14.17 -0.01
C GLY A 22 3.07 12.77 -0.55
N TRP A 23 4.11 12.15 -1.03
CA TRP A 23 4.02 10.81 -1.59
C TRP A 23 4.13 9.78 -0.49
N PRO A 24 3.63 8.57 -0.74
CA PRO A 24 3.84 7.49 0.22
C PRO A 24 5.32 7.29 0.49
N GLN A 25 5.64 6.88 1.68
CA GLN A 25 7.03 6.69 2.08
C GLN A 25 7.71 5.72 1.14
N GLY A 26 8.88 6.08 0.70
CA GLY A 26 9.69 5.23 -0.18
C GLY A 26 9.56 5.53 -1.66
N VAL A 27 8.56 6.28 -2.08
CA VAL A 27 8.41 6.65 -3.49
C VAL A 27 9.34 7.82 -3.81
N TYR A 28 10.06 7.72 -4.91
CA TYR A 28 10.97 8.77 -5.31
C TYR A 28 10.92 9.00 -6.82
N LYS A 29 11.38 10.18 -7.23
CA LYS A 29 11.44 10.51 -8.65
C LYS A 29 12.64 9.86 -9.28
N ASP A 30 12.45 9.37 -10.51
CA ASP A 30 13.55 8.82 -11.28
C ASP A 30 13.28 9.17 -12.75
N SER A 31 13.99 10.16 -13.26
CA SER A 31 13.76 10.63 -14.62
C SER A 31 14.12 9.59 -15.67
N THR A 32 14.84 8.54 -15.30
CA THR A 32 15.17 7.48 -16.25
C THR A 32 14.09 6.39 -16.28
N SER A 33 13.13 6.44 -15.36
CA SER A 33 12.05 5.48 -15.33
C SER A 33 10.96 5.90 -16.32
N PRO A 34 10.35 4.96 -17.05
CA PRO A 34 9.26 5.31 -17.97
C PRO A 34 8.11 6.03 -17.30
N THR A 35 7.82 5.73 -16.04
CA THR A 35 6.73 6.38 -15.31
C THR A 35 7.19 7.65 -14.59
N GLY A 36 8.49 7.81 -14.41
CA GLY A 36 9.06 8.94 -13.65
C GLY A 36 9.15 8.70 -12.17
N TYR A 37 8.62 7.60 -11.66
CA TYR A 37 8.59 7.33 -10.22
C TYR A 37 8.88 5.87 -9.93
N ARG A 38 9.56 5.63 -8.83
CA ARG A 38 9.96 4.28 -8.43
C ARG A 38 9.90 4.13 -6.93
N ILE A 39 9.92 2.87 -6.51
CA ILE A 39 10.02 2.54 -5.10
C ILE A 39 10.93 1.32 -4.98
N ASP A 40 11.73 1.28 -3.94
CA ASP A 40 12.60 0.13 -3.70
C ASP A 40 11.88 -0.88 -2.84
N THR A 41 11.94 -2.12 -3.25
CA THR A 41 11.31 -3.22 -2.52
C THR A 41 12.38 -4.23 -2.15
N LEU A 42 11.99 -5.26 -1.41
CA LEU A 42 12.94 -6.33 -1.09
C LEU A 42 13.42 -7.07 -2.33
N GLU A 43 12.68 -6.96 -3.42
CA GLU A 43 13.04 -7.66 -4.65
C GLU A 43 13.65 -6.73 -5.69
N GLY A 44 14.01 -5.53 -5.31
CA GLY A 44 14.59 -4.55 -6.21
C GLY A 44 13.64 -3.37 -6.40
N SER A 45 14.00 -2.48 -7.33
CA SER A 45 13.19 -1.31 -7.53
C SER A 45 12.09 -1.56 -8.55
N HIS A 46 10.94 -0.99 -8.30
CA HIS A 46 9.77 -1.15 -9.16
C HIS A 46 9.24 0.22 -9.57
N GLU A 47 8.62 0.29 -10.73
CA GLU A 47 8.02 1.53 -11.18
C GLU A 47 6.68 1.75 -10.50
N VAL A 48 6.36 3.02 -10.27
CA VAL A 48 5.11 3.40 -9.62
C VAL A 48 4.35 4.32 -10.58
N THR A 49 3.06 4.07 -10.72
CA THR A 49 2.19 4.93 -11.54
C THR A 49 1.08 5.49 -10.68
N GLU A 50 0.47 6.57 -11.16
CA GLU A 50 -0.62 7.19 -10.40
C GLU A 50 -1.74 6.20 -10.14
N GLY A 51 -2.25 6.22 -8.93
CA GLY A 51 -3.29 5.31 -8.52
C GLY A 51 -2.79 4.03 -7.86
N ASP A 52 -1.51 3.73 -8.00
CA ASP A 52 -0.96 2.54 -7.34
C ASP A 52 -1.04 2.71 -5.84
N TRP A 53 -1.29 1.61 -5.15
CA TRP A 53 -1.25 1.61 -3.70
C TRP A 53 0.12 1.17 -3.25
N ILE A 54 0.67 1.88 -2.28
CA ILE A 54 1.96 1.52 -1.69
C ILE A 54 1.66 0.86 -0.36
N ILE A 55 1.98 -0.41 -0.27
CA ILE A 55 1.68 -1.21 0.90
C ILE A 55 2.92 -1.27 1.78
N THR A 56 2.73 -1.09 3.08
CA THR A 56 3.80 -1.30 4.04
C THR A 56 3.53 -2.62 4.72
N GLY A 57 4.42 -3.55 4.55
CA GLY A 57 4.30 -4.88 5.13
C GLY A 57 4.66 -4.91 6.59
N VAL A 58 4.49 -6.05 7.20
CA VAL A 58 4.67 -6.20 8.64
C VAL A 58 6.11 -5.98 9.09
N LYS A 59 7.06 -6.09 8.18
CA LYS A 59 8.46 -5.87 8.51
C LYS A 59 8.94 -4.48 8.10
N GLY A 60 8.02 -3.61 7.73
CA GLY A 60 8.36 -2.27 7.31
C GLY A 60 8.77 -2.14 5.85
N GLU A 61 8.71 -3.24 5.10
CA GLU A 61 9.05 -3.20 3.69
C GLU A 61 7.91 -2.55 2.90
N HIS A 62 8.24 -1.98 1.74
CA HIS A 62 7.25 -1.31 0.92
C HIS A 62 7.15 -1.97 -0.44
N TYR A 63 5.97 -2.02 -1.01
CA TYR A 63 5.81 -2.54 -2.37
C TYR A 63 4.54 -1.97 -3.01
N PRO A 64 4.54 -1.80 -4.34
CA PRO A 64 3.38 -1.23 -5.03
C PRO A 64 2.38 -2.31 -5.38
N CYS A 65 1.13 -1.91 -5.49
CA CYS A 65 0.05 -2.80 -5.88
C CYS A 65 -0.90 -2.04 -6.80
N LYS A 66 -1.26 -2.63 -7.90
CA LYS A 66 -2.18 -1.98 -8.84
C LYS A 66 -3.56 -1.82 -8.21
N PRO A 67 -4.27 -0.72 -8.54
CA PRO A 67 -5.54 -0.43 -7.87
C PRO A 67 -6.57 -1.55 -7.97
N ASP A 68 -6.71 -2.18 -9.12
CA ASP A 68 -7.69 -3.24 -9.30
C ASP A 68 -7.35 -4.47 -8.48
N ILE A 69 -6.08 -4.80 -8.40
CA ILE A 69 -5.62 -5.93 -7.61
C ILE A 69 -5.76 -5.61 -6.13
N PHE A 70 -5.45 -4.37 -5.74
CA PHE A 70 -5.58 -3.96 -4.36
C PHE A 70 -7.02 -4.08 -3.89
N GLU A 71 -7.96 -3.60 -4.70
CA GLU A 71 -9.38 -3.64 -4.33
C GLU A 71 -9.92 -5.05 -4.26
N ALA A 72 -9.38 -5.94 -5.07
CA ALA A 72 -9.80 -7.33 -5.04
C ALA A 72 -9.21 -8.10 -3.87
N THR A 73 -8.12 -7.61 -3.30
CA THR A 73 -7.37 -8.34 -2.28
C THR A 73 -7.59 -7.82 -0.87
N TYR A 74 -7.76 -6.50 -0.72
CA TYR A 74 -7.84 -5.86 0.58
C TYR A 74 -9.13 -5.09 0.75
N GLU A 75 -9.55 -4.92 1.98
CA GLU A 75 -10.71 -4.10 2.28
C GLU A 75 -10.38 -3.22 3.47
N PRO A 76 -11.00 -2.05 3.59
CA PRO A 76 -10.72 -1.16 4.71
C PRO A 76 -11.08 -1.83 6.03
N VAL A 77 -10.26 -1.56 7.04
CA VAL A 77 -10.57 -2.00 8.37
C VAL A 77 -11.36 -0.89 9.03
N GLU A 78 -12.61 -1.22 9.41
CA GLU A 78 -13.42 -0.27 10.03
C GLU A 78 -13.11 -0.20 11.47
N VAL A 79 -12.81 0.95 11.99
CA VAL A 79 -12.60 1.12 13.39
C VAL A 79 -13.95 1.38 13.99
N VAL A 80 -14.50 0.36 14.58
CA VAL A 80 -15.78 0.48 15.20
C VAL A 80 -15.58 0.80 16.61
N PHE A 81 -15.98 1.96 16.99
CA PHE A 81 -15.89 2.30 18.32
C PHE A 81 -17.09 1.91 18.97
N GLU A 82 -17.14 0.94 19.39
CA GLU A 82 -18.16 0.42 19.88
C GLU A 82 -18.25 0.44 21.22
N TYR A 83 -18.68 1.05 21.82
CA TYR A 83 -18.88 1.12 22.99
C TYR A 83 -19.78 0.51 23.37
N LYS A 84 -19.90 -0.34 23.55
CA LYS A 84 -20.65 -0.96 23.86
C LYS A 84 -20.83 -0.85 25.05
N SER A 85 -21.09 -0.35 25.41
CA SER A 85 -21.55 0.09 26.35
C SER A 85 -22.44 -0.81 26.88
N TYR A 86 -22.30 -1.72 27.05
CA TYR A 86 -23.11 -2.49 27.46
C TYR A 86 -23.10 -2.59 28.47
N PRO A 87 -23.72 -2.58 28.56
CA PRO A 87 -23.98 -2.98 29.70
C PRO A 87 -23.47 -4.11 29.73
#